data_acfee6cceb6c11001c61d6d59e5d7647
#
_entry.id   acfee6cceb6c11001c61d6d59e5d7647
#
_cell.length_a   1.000
_cell.length_b   1.000
_cell.length_c   1.000
_cell.angle_alpha   90.00
_cell.angle_beta   90.00
_cell.angle_gamma   90.00
#
_symmetry.space_group_name_H-M   'P 1'
#
loop_
_entity.id
_entity.type
_entity.pdbx_description
1 polymer ?
#
loop_
_entity_poly.entity_id
_entity_poly.type
_entity_poly.pdbx_seq_one_letter_code
_entity_poly.pdbx_strand_id
1 'polypeptide(L)'
;MAVKQTAGRDSLGEFAPKFAELNDDVLFGEVWSREDKLSLRDRSLVTVTALMAQGLTDSSFKYHLMSAKKNGITKTEIAEILTHAAFYAGWPKAWAAFRMATEVWADDAEDLLSLIHISEPTRLDVIS
;
A
#
# COMPACT_ATOMS: atom_id res chain seq x y z
N MET A 1 14.08 6.93 12.95
CA MET A 1 14.27 8.01 11.98
C MET A 1 12.93 8.66 11.66
N ALA A 2 12.93 9.98 11.57
CA ALA A 2 11.68 10.68 11.34
C ALA A 2 11.21 10.54 9.89
N VAL A 3 9.92 10.38 9.72
CA VAL A 3 9.30 10.37 8.40
C VAL A 3 9.08 11.82 8.00
N LYS A 4 9.55 12.19 6.80
CA LYS A 4 9.37 13.53 6.29
C LYS A 4 8.37 13.54 5.16
N GLN A 5 7.43 14.46 5.21
CA GLN A 5 6.40 14.61 4.21
C GLN A 5 6.08 16.08 4.04
N THR A 6 5.96 16.53 2.81
CA THR A 6 5.58 17.90 2.49
C THR A 6 4.35 17.97 1.60
N ALA A 7 3.71 16.82 1.34
CA ALA A 7 2.60 16.77 0.41
C ALA A 7 1.43 17.66 0.83
N GLY A 8 1.19 17.80 2.14
CA GLY A 8 0.13 18.66 2.61
C GLY A 8 0.38 20.10 2.24
N ARG A 9 1.58 20.59 2.53
CA ARG A 9 1.93 21.98 2.21
C ARG A 9 1.99 22.22 0.70
N ASP A 10 2.48 21.21 -0.04
CA ASP A 10 2.58 21.36 -1.50
C ASP A 10 1.20 21.48 -2.15
N SER A 11 0.23 20.71 -1.65
CA SER A 11 -1.10 20.68 -2.27
C SER A 11 -2.10 21.63 -1.65
N LEU A 12 -2.04 21.81 -0.33
CA LEU A 12 -3.08 22.52 0.41
C LEU A 12 -2.54 23.62 1.32
N GLY A 13 -1.25 23.94 1.22
CA GLY A 13 -0.65 24.91 2.13
C GLY A 13 -1.31 26.27 2.11
N GLU A 14 -1.80 26.71 0.95
CA GLU A 14 -2.45 28.02 0.84
C GLU A 14 -3.94 27.95 1.19
N PHE A 15 -4.60 26.89 0.74
CA PHE A 15 -6.04 26.77 0.97
C PHE A 15 -6.36 26.37 2.41
N ALA A 16 -5.61 25.44 2.97
CA ALA A 16 -5.90 24.90 4.31
C ALA A 16 -4.59 24.68 5.08
N PRO A 17 -3.94 25.79 5.50
CA PRO A 17 -2.61 25.68 6.11
C PRO A 17 -2.57 24.85 7.39
N LYS A 18 -3.60 24.88 8.21
CA LYS A 18 -3.60 24.09 9.44
C LYS A 18 -3.73 22.60 9.09
N PHE A 19 -4.55 22.25 8.11
CA PHE A 19 -4.66 20.85 7.69
C PHE A 19 -3.32 20.36 7.12
N ALA A 20 -2.68 21.21 6.30
CA ALA A 20 -1.38 20.87 5.72
C ALA A 20 -0.34 20.65 6.81
N GLU A 21 -0.32 21.51 7.81
CA GLU A 21 0.60 21.39 8.94
C GLU A 21 0.35 20.08 9.70
N LEU A 22 -0.90 19.77 9.98
CA LEU A 22 -1.24 18.55 10.71
C LEU A 22 -0.85 17.31 9.91
N ASN A 23 -1.08 17.34 8.60
CA ASN A 23 -0.69 16.22 7.75
C ASN A 23 0.82 16.00 7.76
N ASP A 24 1.58 17.07 7.57
CA ASP A 24 3.02 16.93 7.39
C ASP A 24 3.74 16.75 8.72
N ASP A 25 3.40 17.55 9.72
CA ASP A 25 4.18 17.59 10.95
C ASP A 25 3.67 16.62 12.01
N VAL A 26 2.37 16.39 12.09
CA VAL A 26 1.80 15.55 13.13
C VAL A 26 1.59 14.13 12.62
N LEU A 27 0.83 13.96 11.54
CA LEU A 27 0.55 12.62 11.03
C LEU A 27 1.86 11.93 10.63
N PHE A 28 2.61 12.54 9.74
CA PHE A 28 3.84 11.92 9.26
C PHE A 28 5.04 12.22 10.15
N GLY A 29 5.18 13.46 10.61
CA GLY A 29 6.32 13.85 11.41
C GLY A 29 6.34 13.24 12.81
N GLU A 30 5.18 12.99 13.39
CA GLU A 30 5.10 12.43 14.73
C GLU A 30 4.57 11.01 14.75
N VAL A 31 3.36 10.78 14.18
CA VAL A 31 2.73 9.47 14.30
C VAL A 31 3.47 8.40 13.50
N TRP A 32 3.68 8.65 12.21
CA TRP A 32 4.39 7.68 11.37
C TRP A 32 5.86 7.49 11.78
N SER A 33 6.41 8.45 12.52
CA SER A 33 7.81 8.38 12.94
C SER A 33 8.03 7.59 14.22
N ARG A 34 6.97 7.08 14.82
CA ARG A 34 7.08 6.30 16.05
C ARG A 34 7.36 4.83 15.75
N GLU A 35 8.50 4.59 15.11
CA GLU A 35 8.85 3.24 14.65
C GLU A 35 9.11 2.27 15.79
N ASP A 36 9.51 2.78 16.95
CA ASP A 36 9.74 1.95 18.12
C ASP A 36 8.45 1.41 18.73
N LYS A 37 7.32 2.00 18.36
CA LYS A 37 6.02 1.53 18.88
C LYS A 37 5.29 0.67 17.87
N LEU A 38 5.40 1.00 16.59
CA LEU A 38 4.80 0.23 15.51
C LEU A 38 5.63 0.50 14.26
N SER A 39 6.09 -0.55 13.60
CA SER A 39 6.98 -0.40 12.44
C SER A 39 6.29 0.30 11.28
N LEU A 40 7.09 0.88 10.40
CA LEU A 40 6.56 1.49 9.18
C LEU A 40 5.81 0.46 8.33
N ARG A 41 6.32 -0.76 8.31
CA ARG A 41 5.68 -1.86 7.59
C ARG A 41 4.27 -2.12 8.12
N ASP A 42 4.14 -2.24 9.43
CA ASP A 42 2.85 -2.52 10.03
C ASP A 42 1.91 -1.33 9.94
N ARG A 43 2.43 -0.10 10.01
CA ARG A 43 1.60 1.08 9.79
C ARG A 43 1.05 1.11 8.37
N SER A 44 1.87 0.74 7.39
CA SER A 44 1.41 0.64 6.01
C SER A 44 0.32 -0.40 5.85
N LEU A 45 0.49 -1.55 6.51
CA LEU A 45 -0.50 -2.63 6.47
C LEU A 45 -1.84 -2.14 7.01
N VAL A 46 -1.81 -1.49 8.17
CA VAL A 46 -3.02 -0.95 8.78
C VAL A 46 -3.68 0.09 7.88
N THR A 47 -2.87 1.00 7.32
CA THR A 47 -3.38 2.09 6.47
C THR A 47 -4.03 1.53 5.21
N VAL A 48 -3.34 0.63 4.53
CA VAL A 48 -3.85 0.04 3.30
C VAL A 48 -5.16 -0.71 3.57
N THR A 49 -5.19 -1.47 4.64
CA THR A 49 -6.38 -2.23 5.00
C THR A 49 -7.55 -1.31 5.32
N ALA A 50 -7.28 -0.23 6.07
CA ALA A 50 -8.32 0.72 6.44
C ALA A 50 -8.91 1.42 5.21
N LEU A 51 -8.04 1.82 4.27
CA LEU A 51 -8.49 2.50 3.07
C LEU A 51 -9.30 1.58 2.17
N MET A 52 -8.81 0.36 1.99
CA MET A 52 -9.51 -0.65 1.20
C MET A 52 -10.90 -0.93 1.79
N ALA A 53 -10.98 -1.06 3.10
CA ALA A 53 -12.24 -1.38 3.78
C ALA A 53 -13.27 -0.26 3.60
N GLN A 54 -12.81 0.96 3.43
CA GLN A 54 -13.71 2.10 3.18
C GLN A 54 -14.03 2.29 1.71
N GLY A 55 -13.38 1.54 0.84
CA GLY A 55 -13.55 1.70 -0.59
C GLY A 55 -12.77 2.89 -1.18
N LEU A 56 -11.78 3.38 -0.43
CA LEU A 56 -10.98 4.53 -0.87
C LEU A 56 -9.77 4.04 -1.66
N THR A 57 -10.01 3.75 -2.93
CA THR A 57 -8.99 3.15 -3.80
C THR A 57 -8.59 4.10 -4.93
N ASP A 58 -8.33 5.34 -4.58
CA ASP A 58 -7.90 6.38 -5.52
C ASP A 58 -6.37 6.53 -5.51
N SER A 59 -5.88 7.69 -5.95
CA SER A 59 -4.44 7.94 -6.00
C SER A 59 -3.80 7.91 -4.62
N SER A 60 -4.55 8.28 -3.58
CA SER A 60 -4.04 8.21 -2.21
C SER A 60 -3.79 6.76 -1.81
N PHE A 61 -4.68 5.86 -2.19
CA PHE A 61 -4.51 4.45 -1.93
C PHE A 61 -3.26 3.91 -2.65
N LYS A 62 -3.08 4.32 -3.91
CA LYS A 62 -1.90 3.89 -4.66
C LYS A 62 -0.62 4.35 -3.97
N TYR A 63 -0.61 5.58 -3.47
CA TYR A 63 0.54 6.11 -2.74
C TYR A 63 0.86 5.20 -1.54
N HIS A 64 -0.16 4.82 -0.78
CA HIS A 64 0.06 3.99 0.39
C HIS A 64 0.45 2.55 0.04
N LEU A 65 -0.02 2.04 -1.11
CA LEU A 65 0.46 0.75 -1.60
C LEU A 65 1.94 0.82 -1.95
N MET A 66 2.35 1.91 -2.60
CA MET A 66 3.75 2.09 -2.95
C MET A 66 4.61 2.19 -1.70
N SER A 67 4.12 2.91 -0.68
CA SER A 67 4.81 2.99 0.60
C SER A 67 4.89 1.63 1.27
N ALA A 68 3.82 0.86 1.21
CA ALA A 68 3.78 -0.48 1.79
C ALA A 68 4.85 -1.37 1.15
N LYS A 69 4.98 -1.31 -0.17
CA LYS A 69 6.00 -2.07 -0.87
C LYS A 69 7.39 -1.62 -0.43
N LYS A 70 7.61 -0.32 -0.38
CA LYS A 70 8.90 0.23 0.05
C LYS A 70 9.22 -0.19 1.49
N ASN A 71 8.22 -0.28 2.34
CA ASN A 71 8.40 -0.62 3.76
C ASN A 71 8.47 -2.12 4.00
N GLY A 72 8.50 -2.94 2.95
CA GLY A 72 8.81 -4.34 3.06
C GLY A 72 7.65 -5.31 2.92
N ILE A 73 6.47 -4.84 2.54
CA ILE A 73 5.35 -5.75 2.28
C ILE A 73 5.56 -6.36 0.89
N THR A 74 5.66 -7.68 0.85
CA THR A 74 5.92 -8.39 -0.40
C THR A 74 4.63 -8.58 -1.20
N LYS A 75 4.80 -8.98 -2.46
CA LYS A 75 3.68 -9.30 -3.32
C LYS A 75 2.78 -10.37 -2.70
N THR A 76 3.39 -11.42 -2.17
CA THR A 76 2.65 -12.51 -1.53
C THR A 76 1.87 -11.99 -0.33
N GLU A 77 2.51 -11.14 0.45
CA GLU A 77 1.87 -10.61 1.64
C GLU A 77 0.69 -9.70 1.32
N ILE A 78 0.85 -8.80 0.35
CA ILE A 78 -0.27 -7.92 0.01
C ILE A 78 -1.44 -8.71 -0.55
N ALA A 79 -1.16 -9.76 -1.32
CA ALA A 79 -2.21 -10.63 -1.82
C ALA A 79 -2.97 -11.29 -0.66
N GLU A 80 -2.24 -11.76 0.34
CA GLU A 80 -2.84 -12.38 1.51
C GLU A 80 -3.65 -11.38 2.34
N ILE A 81 -3.09 -10.18 2.53
CA ILE A 81 -3.76 -9.13 3.28
C ILE A 81 -5.10 -8.77 2.65
N LEU A 82 -5.12 -8.53 1.35
CA LEU A 82 -6.34 -8.13 0.66
C LEU A 82 -7.34 -9.27 0.58
N THR A 83 -6.85 -10.50 0.42
CA THR A 83 -7.72 -11.68 0.40
C THR A 83 -8.42 -11.84 1.75
N HIS A 84 -7.66 -11.73 2.83
CA HIS A 84 -8.24 -11.83 4.16
C HIS A 84 -9.25 -10.71 4.40
N ALA A 85 -8.86 -9.47 4.07
CA ALA A 85 -9.71 -8.32 4.30
C ALA A 85 -11.00 -8.37 3.47
N ALA A 86 -10.98 -9.06 2.33
CA ALA A 86 -12.16 -9.17 1.48
C ALA A 86 -13.36 -9.78 2.22
N PHE A 87 -13.10 -10.67 3.14
CA PHE A 87 -14.17 -11.34 3.90
C PHE A 87 -14.81 -10.43 4.94
N TYR A 88 -14.14 -9.38 5.33
CA TYR A 88 -14.62 -8.45 6.34
C TYR A 88 -15.08 -7.12 5.74
N ALA A 89 -14.50 -6.72 4.61
CA ALA A 89 -14.80 -5.43 3.99
C ALA A 89 -15.72 -5.53 2.79
N GLY A 90 -15.74 -6.69 2.11
CA GLY A 90 -16.56 -6.87 0.93
C GLY A 90 -15.73 -7.19 -0.30
N TRP A 91 -16.23 -8.11 -1.09
CA TRP A 91 -15.53 -8.63 -2.26
C TRP A 91 -15.28 -7.56 -3.33
N PRO A 92 -16.25 -6.69 -3.66
CA PRO A 92 -16.00 -5.65 -4.67
C PRO A 92 -14.89 -4.68 -4.27
N LYS A 93 -14.78 -4.37 -2.97
CA LYS A 93 -13.70 -3.49 -2.51
C LYS A 93 -12.35 -4.15 -2.68
N ALA A 94 -12.30 -5.47 -2.47
CA ALA A 94 -11.06 -6.22 -2.68
C ALA A 94 -10.67 -6.19 -4.15
N TRP A 95 -11.63 -6.37 -5.07
CA TRP A 95 -11.34 -6.29 -6.49
C TRP A 95 -10.71 -4.95 -6.87
N ALA A 96 -11.30 -3.87 -6.37
CA ALA A 96 -10.78 -2.54 -6.67
C ALA A 96 -9.35 -2.37 -6.13
N ALA A 97 -9.11 -2.86 -4.93
CA ALA A 97 -7.79 -2.78 -4.33
C ALA A 97 -6.78 -3.62 -5.10
N PHE A 98 -7.16 -4.82 -5.53
CA PHE A 98 -6.27 -5.69 -6.29
C PHE A 98 -5.89 -5.10 -7.64
N ARG A 99 -6.82 -4.41 -8.32
CA ARG A 99 -6.50 -3.80 -9.60
C ARG A 99 -5.31 -2.84 -9.45
N MET A 100 -5.28 -2.09 -8.36
CA MET A 100 -4.20 -1.15 -8.13
C MET A 100 -2.96 -1.84 -7.59
N ALA A 101 -3.14 -2.83 -6.72
CA ALA A 101 -2.02 -3.57 -6.18
C ALA A 101 -1.23 -4.31 -7.26
N THR A 102 -1.90 -4.86 -8.26
CA THR A 102 -1.19 -5.53 -9.35
C THR A 102 -0.30 -4.57 -10.11
N GLU A 103 -0.67 -3.30 -10.21
CA GLU A 103 0.18 -2.31 -10.85
C GLU A 103 1.42 -2.02 -10.01
N VAL A 104 1.23 -1.86 -8.72
CA VAL A 104 2.33 -1.48 -7.83
C VAL A 104 3.39 -2.57 -7.74
N TRP A 105 2.98 -3.83 -7.73
CA TRP A 105 3.92 -4.95 -7.63
C TRP A 105 4.21 -5.61 -8.98
N ALA A 106 3.88 -4.96 -10.09
CA ALA A 106 3.98 -5.56 -11.42
C ALA A 106 5.40 -5.92 -11.83
N ASP A 107 6.37 -5.08 -11.45
CA ASP A 107 7.76 -5.33 -11.82
C ASP A 107 8.58 -5.80 -10.63
N ASP A 108 7.94 -6.52 -9.73
CA ASP A 108 8.62 -7.14 -8.61
C ASP A 108 9.58 -8.20 -9.15
N ALA A 109 10.83 -8.19 -8.67
CA ALA A 109 11.84 -9.14 -9.10
C ALA A 109 11.42 -10.58 -8.84
N GLU A 110 10.69 -10.79 -7.78
CA GLU A 110 10.18 -12.12 -7.45
C GLU A 110 9.25 -12.65 -8.53
N ASP A 111 8.43 -11.76 -9.10
CA ASP A 111 7.56 -12.11 -10.21
C ASP A 111 8.33 -12.55 -11.43
N LEU A 112 9.37 -11.81 -11.76
CA LEU A 112 10.17 -12.15 -12.93
C LEU A 112 10.80 -13.51 -12.78
N LEU A 113 11.29 -13.81 -11.59
CA LEU A 113 11.88 -15.11 -11.33
C LEU A 113 10.83 -16.21 -11.43
N SER A 114 9.65 -15.97 -10.93
CA SER A 114 8.57 -16.93 -11.02
C SER A 114 8.20 -17.22 -12.45
N LEU A 115 8.13 -16.20 -13.28
CA LEU A 115 7.79 -16.36 -14.67
C LEU A 115 8.83 -17.18 -15.40
N ILE A 116 10.10 -16.95 -15.11
CA ILE A 116 11.18 -17.70 -15.72
C ILE A 116 11.08 -19.18 -15.36
N HIS A 117 10.81 -19.47 -14.11
CA HIS A 117 10.71 -20.85 -13.67
C HIS A 117 9.46 -21.54 -14.21
N ILE A 118 8.36 -20.84 -14.25
CA ILE A 118 7.09 -21.41 -14.69
C ILE A 118 7.11 -21.70 -16.18
N SER A 119 7.80 -20.86 -16.91
CA SER A 119 7.81 -21.03 -18.36
C SER A 119 8.46 -22.33 -18.79
N GLU A 120 9.04 -23.03 -17.89
CA GLU A 120 9.48 -24.35 -18.21
C GLU A 120 8.37 -25.33 -18.15
N PRO A 121 7.34 -25.17 -17.82
CA PRO A 121 6.24 -26.01 -17.94
C PRO A 121 4.99 -25.55 -17.71
N THR A 122 4.72 -25.49 -17.35
CA THR A 122 3.73 -25.30 -17.14
C THR A 122 2.93 -24.67 -16.85
N ARG A 123 2.57 -24.70 -16.60
CA ARG A 123 1.95 -24.10 -16.24
C ARG A 123 1.29 -23.48 -16.54
N LEU A 124 1.05 -23.68 -16.68
CA LEU A 124 0.66 -23.20 -16.89
C LEU A 124 -0.08 -22.91 -16.96
N ASP A 125 -0.16 -23.39 -16.88
CA ASP A 125 -0.49 -23.21 -16.98
C ASP A 125 -1.06 -22.65 -16.64
N VAL A 126 -1.14 -22.93 -16.31
CA VAL A 126 -1.19 -22.53 -16.15
C VAL A 126 -1.66 -21.78 -15.84
N ILE A 127 -1.82 -21.84 -15.65
CA ILE A 127 -1.78 -21.35 -15.67
C ILE A 127 -2.09 -20.89 -15.68
N SER A 128 -2.21 -21.22 -15.56
CA SER A 128 -1.99 -21.01 -15.70
C SER A 128 -2.12 -20.82 -15.74
#